data_a5eff0b22dc065f5eb7e63999db4c905
#
_entry.id   a5eff0b22dc065f5eb7e63999db4c905
#
_cell.length_a   1.000
_cell.length_b   1.000
_cell.length_c   1.000
_cell.angle_alpha   90.00
_cell.angle_beta   90.00
_cell.angle_gamma   90.00
#
_symmetry.space_group_name_H-M   'P 1'
#
loop_
_entity.id
_entity.type
_entity.pdbx_description
1 polymer ?
#
loop_
_entity_poly.entity_id
_entity_poly.type
_entity_poly.pdbx_seq_one_letter_code
_entity_poly.pdbx_strand_id
1 'polypeptide(L)'
;MVKKQVTIIGMGVSGLAVLLALSQLPDKLLEKIDITCFDDPKHFGRGIPFQEDSSTAWINSPIDAISYDYHDMNDFQNWMEQKGLDTDQSYVPRSLYGRYMTERAHDLLQKLKASVIHEKVTQLNYEPDSQKWNIGTSQRTIPTRFDEVHLTCGELPVLDPYLLQGNPNYIADPYPLKNLPKQPGKKDRIAIIGTGLAAIDTIKWLLKNSQADLLAFSPSMTFPTVRILKTETIDWQFLTDTNKQKLFEENSFNFKSLENLFLSELQALGFQNWEETCRQFLAEGIPGISLSLAFPAQLFLLQQLASHLVDWLTDFWPQMTLSDRQYYKENYGKAIINLRNPMPEEAGRLLIEATAQGRLQIIEAVTDIEAGNYGFVLKREVGEELNVATVINATGYHLKESNVHQARTLIQQVIRDGLVQIDPEGGLSILPQTGQVISPKYGILATLYAHGSLVNGVIYQNNSTIKIQQMAERAIGNVIKKPTI
;
A
#
# COMPACT_ATOMS: atom_id res chain seq x y z
N MET A 1 38.92 -10.19 -7.66
CA MET A 1 38.28 -8.86 -7.74
C MET A 1 37.46 -8.64 -6.47
N VAL A 2 37.48 -7.44 -5.90
CA VAL A 2 36.59 -7.11 -4.76
C VAL A 2 35.17 -7.04 -5.29
N LYS A 3 34.26 -7.77 -4.65
CA LYS A 3 32.85 -7.77 -5.05
C LYS A 3 32.14 -6.51 -4.56
N LYS A 4 31.18 -6.03 -5.34
CA LYS A 4 30.29 -4.93 -4.98
C LYS A 4 29.38 -5.37 -3.82
N GLN A 5 29.37 -4.61 -2.73
CA GLN A 5 28.55 -4.89 -1.54
C GLN A 5 27.19 -4.22 -1.69
N VAL A 6 26.14 -5.00 -1.89
CA VAL A 6 24.75 -4.54 -2.01
C VAL A 6 23.98 -4.88 -0.75
N THR A 7 23.20 -3.94 -0.25
CA THR A 7 22.37 -4.19 0.94
C THR A 7 20.91 -3.84 0.74
N ILE A 8 20.04 -4.67 1.34
CA ILE A 8 18.59 -4.50 1.38
C ILE A 8 18.18 -4.31 2.84
N ILE A 9 17.55 -3.18 3.16
CA ILE A 9 17.13 -2.85 4.53
C ILE A 9 15.60 -2.99 4.62
N GLY A 10 15.14 -4.10 5.21
CA GLY A 10 13.74 -4.51 5.30
C GLY A 10 13.40 -5.59 4.28
N MET A 11 13.09 -6.80 4.73
CA MET A 11 12.79 -7.97 3.90
C MET A 11 11.29 -8.30 3.87
N GLY A 12 10.43 -7.26 3.84
CA GLY A 12 9.02 -7.41 3.50
C GLY A 12 8.80 -7.52 1.98
N VAL A 13 7.59 -7.17 1.50
CA VAL A 13 7.22 -7.22 0.08
C VAL A 13 8.24 -6.52 -0.83
N SER A 14 8.66 -5.32 -0.44
CA SER A 14 9.59 -4.51 -1.26
C SER A 14 11.01 -5.08 -1.27
N GLY A 15 11.48 -5.62 -0.12
CA GLY A 15 12.80 -6.25 -0.05
C GLY A 15 12.84 -7.56 -0.84
N LEU A 16 11.77 -8.35 -0.77
CA LEU A 16 11.62 -9.56 -1.58
C LEU A 16 11.60 -9.23 -3.07
N ALA A 17 10.92 -8.14 -3.48
CA ALA A 17 10.89 -7.69 -4.87
C ALA A 17 12.29 -7.28 -5.38
N VAL A 18 13.10 -6.58 -4.55
CA VAL A 18 14.49 -6.25 -4.89
C VAL A 18 15.34 -7.52 -5.00
N LEU A 19 15.19 -8.46 -4.07
CA LEU A 19 15.92 -9.72 -4.09
C LEU A 19 15.57 -10.57 -5.32
N LEU A 20 14.28 -10.61 -5.70
CA LEU A 20 13.81 -11.25 -6.93
C LEU A 20 14.44 -10.60 -8.17
N ALA A 21 14.38 -9.27 -8.28
CA ALA A 21 14.98 -8.55 -9.40
C ALA A 21 16.51 -8.79 -9.52
N LEU A 22 17.22 -8.83 -8.40
CA LEU A 22 18.63 -9.23 -8.36
C LEU A 22 18.82 -10.66 -8.85
N SER A 23 17.94 -11.59 -8.54
CA SER A 23 18.05 -13.00 -8.94
C SER A 23 17.87 -13.24 -10.45
N GLN A 24 17.37 -12.24 -11.16
CA GLN A 24 17.17 -12.27 -12.61
C GLN A 24 18.39 -11.71 -13.37
N LEU A 25 19.40 -11.20 -12.66
CA LEU A 25 20.66 -10.75 -13.27
C LEU A 25 21.44 -11.92 -13.89
N PRO A 26 22.17 -11.66 -15.00
CA PRO A 26 23.08 -12.66 -15.56
C PRO A 26 24.12 -13.15 -14.52
N ASP A 27 24.43 -14.45 -14.52
CA ASP A 27 25.36 -15.08 -13.56
C ASP A 27 26.71 -14.34 -13.47
N LYS A 28 27.25 -13.88 -14.59
CA LYS A 28 28.50 -13.09 -14.64
C LYS A 28 28.44 -11.80 -13.82
N LEU A 29 27.25 -11.24 -13.60
CA LEU A 29 27.04 -10.06 -12.76
C LEU A 29 26.82 -10.48 -11.31
N LEU A 30 26.05 -11.53 -11.08
CA LEU A 30 25.82 -12.10 -9.74
C LEU A 30 27.12 -12.52 -9.05
N GLU A 31 28.08 -13.08 -9.80
CA GLU A 31 29.41 -13.44 -9.28
C GLU A 31 30.22 -12.23 -8.75
N LYS A 32 29.88 -11.01 -9.19
CA LYS A 32 30.57 -9.76 -8.83
C LYS A 32 29.92 -9.00 -7.67
N ILE A 33 28.81 -9.49 -7.13
CA ILE A 33 28.10 -8.86 -6.02
C ILE A 33 28.04 -9.77 -4.81
N ASP A 34 28.05 -9.16 -3.63
CA ASP A 34 27.68 -9.81 -2.37
C ASP A 34 26.44 -9.08 -1.83
N ILE A 35 25.43 -9.84 -1.42
CA ILE A 35 24.13 -9.31 -0.97
C ILE A 35 24.00 -9.55 0.51
N THR A 36 23.68 -8.47 1.26
CA THR A 36 23.38 -8.56 2.69
C THR A 36 21.99 -7.96 2.94
N CYS A 37 21.10 -8.75 3.54
CA CYS A 37 19.75 -8.35 3.90
C CYS A 37 19.66 -8.07 5.40
N PHE A 38 18.95 -7.02 5.78
CA PHE A 38 18.65 -6.69 7.19
C PHE A 38 17.16 -6.75 7.43
N ASP A 39 16.71 -7.49 8.43
CA ASP A 39 15.31 -7.47 8.88
C ASP A 39 15.13 -8.07 10.27
N ASP A 40 13.97 -7.80 10.88
CA ASP A 40 13.50 -8.50 12.07
C ASP A 40 13.05 -9.92 11.69
N PRO A 41 13.50 -10.97 12.40
CA PRO A 41 13.09 -12.35 12.14
C PRO A 41 11.57 -12.56 12.09
N LYS A 42 10.84 -11.79 12.89
CA LYS A 42 9.37 -11.89 13.00
C LYS A 42 8.64 -11.55 11.70
N HIS A 43 9.18 -10.61 10.91
CA HIS A 43 8.51 -10.11 9.71
C HIS A 43 9.26 -10.47 8.42
N PHE A 44 10.31 -11.26 8.52
CA PHE A 44 11.16 -11.63 7.39
C PHE A 44 10.36 -12.30 6.26
N GLY A 45 10.56 -11.82 5.03
CA GLY A 45 9.90 -12.29 3.80
C GLY A 45 8.48 -11.76 3.61
N ARG A 46 7.75 -11.42 4.67
CA ARG A 46 6.33 -11.10 4.64
C ARG A 46 6.00 -9.64 4.97
N GLY A 47 6.82 -8.98 5.80
CA GLY A 47 6.53 -7.64 6.31
C GLY A 47 5.30 -7.60 7.23
N ILE A 48 4.92 -6.38 7.63
CA ILE A 48 3.76 -6.13 8.50
C ILE A 48 2.41 -6.49 7.82
N PRO A 49 2.17 -6.18 6.53
CA PRO A 49 0.86 -6.45 5.92
C PRO A 49 0.46 -7.92 5.88
N PHE A 50 1.44 -8.84 5.86
CA PHE A 50 1.22 -10.28 5.77
C PHE A 50 1.71 -11.04 7.00
N GLN A 51 1.81 -10.34 8.15
CA GLN A 51 2.19 -10.95 9.43
C GLN A 51 1.16 -11.98 9.91
N GLU A 52 1.54 -12.75 10.95
CA GLU A 52 0.64 -13.67 11.63
C GLU A 52 -0.50 -12.92 12.29
N ASP A 53 -1.73 -13.13 11.81
CA ASP A 53 -2.93 -12.44 12.25
C ASP A 53 -4.16 -13.37 12.28
N SER A 54 -5.34 -12.80 12.53
CA SER A 54 -6.62 -13.47 12.45
C SER A 54 -6.91 -13.99 11.04
N SER A 55 -7.55 -15.15 10.96
CA SER A 55 -8.03 -15.69 9.68
C SER A 55 -9.11 -14.82 9.01
N THR A 56 -9.64 -13.80 9.69
CA THR A 56 -10.59 -12.83 9.12
C THR A 56 -9.91 -11.72 8.32
N ALA A 57 -8.60 -11.53 8.48
CA ALA A 57 -7.80 -10.59 7.69
C ALA A 57 -7.43 -11.22 6.35
N TRP A 58 -8.24 -11.00 5.33
CA TRP A 58 -8.03 -11.56 4.00
C TRP A 58 -7.16 -10.67 3.13
N ILE A 59 -6.47 -11.29 2.16
CA ILE A 59 -5.92 -10.52 1.03
C ILE A 59 -7.08 -9.96 0.20
N ASN A 60 -6.92 -8.75 -0.33
CA ASN A 60 -7.95 -8.11 -1.14
C ASN A 60 -7.83 -8.43 -2.64
N SER A 61 -6.78 -9.13 -3.03
CA SER A 61 -6.58 -9.66 -4.38
C SER A 61 -6.99 -11.13 -4.41
N PRO A 62 -7.68 -11.60 -5.45
CA PRO A 62 -7.91 -13.04 -5.65
C PRO A 62 -6.58 -13.80 -5.75
N ILE A 63 -6.61 -15.11 -5.46
CA ILE A 63 -5.40 -15.95 -5.45
C ILE A 63 -4.71 -16.04 -6.81
N ASP A 64 -5.46 -15.93 -7.90
CA ASP A 64 -4.99 -15.90 -9.28
C ASP A 64 -4.47 -14.52 -9.75
N ALA A 65 -4.65 -13.50 -8.93
CA ALA A 65 -4.26 -12.11 -9.22
C ALA A 65 -3.15 -11.59 -8.30
N ILE A 66 -2.45 -12.46 -7.58
CA ILE A 66 -1.35 -12.11 -6.68
C ILE A 66 -0.25 -13.16 -6.72
N SER A 67 0.99 -12.71 -6.89
CA SER A 67 2.19 -13.55 -6.84
C SER A 67 3.38 -12.77 -6.29
N TYR A 68 4.42 -13.47 -5.80
CA TYR A 68 5.70 -12.86 -5.45
C TYR A 68 6.53 -12.54 -6.70
N ASP A 69 6.18 -13.17 -7.84
CA ASP A 69 6.78 -12.92 -9.16
C ASP A 69 5.67 -12.63 -10.16
N TYR A 70 5.59 -11.39 -10.64
CA TYR A 70 4.55 -10.99 -11.59
C TYR A 70 4.74 -11.58 -13.00
N HIS A 71 5.89 -12.18 -13.29
CA HIS A 71 6.12 -12.94 -14.51
C HIS A 71 5.55 -14.38 -14.43
N ASP A 72 5.26 -14.86 -13.20
CA ASP A 72 4.56 -16.13 -12.94
C ASP A 72 3.41 -15.91 -11.95
N MET A 73 2.27 -15.50 -12.48
CA MET A 73 1.07 -15.23 -11.66
C MET A 73 0.47 -16.50 -11.06
N ASN A 74 0.83 -17.69 -11.54
CA ASN A 74 0.35 -18.97 -11.02
C ASN A 74 1.18 -19.49 -9.85
N ASP A 75 2.34 -18.89 -9.54
CA ASP A 75 3.27 -19.44 -8.53
C ASP A 75 2.61 -19.58 -7.14
N PHE A 76 1.78 -18.61 -6.73
CA PHE A 76 1.09 -18.71 -5.45
C PHE A 76 0.08 -19.85 -5.41
N GLN A 77 -0.73 -19.99 -6.46
CA GLN A 77 -1.71 -21.08 -6.57
C GLN A 77 -1.01 -22.44 -6.64
N ASN A 78 0.03 -22.57 -7.45
CA ASN A 78 0.87 -23.77 -7.52
C ASN A 78 1.48 -24.14 -6.17
N TRP A 79 1.94 -23.14 -5.40
CA TRP A 79 2.44 -23.36 -4.05
C TRP A 79 1.34 -23.87 -3.10
N MET A 80 0.13 -23.31 -3.18
CA MET A 80 -1.02 -23.79 -2.40
C MET A 80 -1.35 -25.26 -2.72
N GLU A 81 -1.40 -25.62 -4.00
CA GLU A 81 -1.64 -26.99 -4.45
C GLU A 81 -0.56 -27.97 -3.92
N GLN A 82 0.73 -27.59 -4.01
CA GLN A 82 1.84 -28.37 -3.48
C GLN A 82 1.74 -28.58 -1.97
N LYS A 83 1.13 -27.67 -1.23
CA LYS A 83 0.88 -27.78 0.23
C LYS A 83 -0.44 -28.49 0.54
N GLY A 84 -1.21 -28.95 -0.45
CA GLY A 84 -2.52 -29.57 -0.27
C GLY A 84 -3.58 -28.61 0.30
N LEU A 85 -3.46 -27.31 -0.01
CA LEU A 85 -4.40 -26.28 0.41
C LEU A 85 -5.51 -26.12 -0.62
N ASP A 86 -6.69 -25.69 -0.17
CA ASP A 86 -7.83 -25.43 -1.02
C ASP A 86 -7.57 -24.23 -1.96
N THR A 87 -7.66 -24.46 -3.27
CA THR A 87 -7.50 -23.46 -4.33
C THR A 87 -8.82 -23.08 -5.01
N ASP A 88 -9.97 -23.63 -4.57
CA ASP A 88 -11.29 -23.26 -5.10
C ASP A 88 -11.80 -21.94 -4.50
N GLN A 89 -11.22 -21.49 -3.38
CA GLN A 89 -11.55 -20.21 -2.76
C GLN A 89 -10.86 -19.04 -3.46
N SER A 90 -11.59 -17.96 -3.69
CA SER A 90 -11.01 -16.77 -4.34
C SER A 90 -10.06 -15.98 -3.44
N TYR A 91 -10.25 -16.02 -2.12
CA TYR A 91 -9.49 -15.22 -1.15
C TYR A 91 -8.98 -16.10 -0.01
N VAL A 92 -7.82 -15.73 0.51
CA VAL A 92 -7.17 -16.43 1.63
C VAL A 92 -6.74 -15.43 2.72
N PRO A 93 -6.50 -15.90 3.96
CA PRO A 93 -5.91 -15.07 5.01
C PRO A 93 -4.56 -14.47 4.58
N ARG A 94 -4.33 -13.20 4.95
CA ARG A 94 -3.03 -12.53 4.67
C ARG A 94 -1.84 -13.29 5.23
N SER A 95 -1.99 -13.93 6.38
CA SER A 95 -0.93 -14.75 6.99
C SER A 95 -0.55 -15.95 6.13
N LEU A 96 -1.47 -16.53 5.36
CA LEU A 96 -1.15 -17.63 4.43
C LEU A 96 -0.25 -17.13 3.29
N TYR A 97 -0.62 -15.99 2.68
CA TYR A 97 0.25 -15.37 1.67
C TYR A 97 1.60 -14.96 2.25
N GLY A 98 1.64 -14.52 3.51
CA GLY A 98 2.88 -14.23 4.23
C GLY A 98 3.79 -15.45 4.40
N ARG A 99 3.23 -16.62 4.65
CA ARG A 99 4.01 -17.89 4.71
C ARG A 99 4.62 -18.21 3.36
N TYR A 100 3.84 -18.14 2.30
CA TYR A 100 4.32 -18.31 0.93
C TYR A 100 5.48 -17.37 0.61
N MET A 101 5.33 -16.07 0.87
CA MET A 101 6.38 -15.08 0.63
C MET A 101 7.65 -15.36 1.43
N THR A 102 7.51 -15.82 2.69
CA THR A 102 8.66 -16.18 3.53
C THR A 102 9.43 -17.39 2.96
N GLU A 103 8.73 -18.40 2.45
CA GLU A 103 9.37 -19.54 1.78
C GLU A 103 10.11 -19.09 0.52
N ARG A 104 9.48 -18.27 -0.33
CA ARG A 104 10.11 -17.72 -1.54
C ARG A 104 11.31 -16.82 -1.23
N ALA A 105 11.27 -16.07 -0.13
CA ALA A 105 12.42 -15.29 0.33
C ALA A 105 13.61 -16.19 0.69
N HIS A 106 13.38 -17.31 1.37
CA HIS A 106 14.44 -18.28 1.68
C HIS A 106 15.00 -18.95 0.43
N ASP A 107 14.16 -19.33 -0.52
CA ASP A 107 14.58 -19.90 -1.80
C ASP A 107 15.52 -18.93 -2.56
N LEU A 108 15.15 -17.63 -2.61
CA LEU A 108 15.97 -16.59 -3.26
C LEU A 108 17.29 -16.34 -2.52
N LEU A 109 17.29 -16.31 -1.19
CA LEU A 109 18.52 -16.16 -0.42
C LEU A 109 19.49 -17.29 -0.70
N GLN A 110 19.00 -18.53 -0.77
CA GLN A 110 19.81 -19.70 -1.07
C GLN A 110 20.37 -19.63 -2.51
N LYS A 111 19.50 -19.31 -3.50
CA LYS A 111 19.91 -19.13 -4.91
C LYS A 111 21.00 -18.08 -5.07
N LEU A 112 20.84 -16.94 -4.41
CA LEU A 112 21.77 -15.80 -4.49
C LEU A 112 22.97 -15.90 -3.55
N LYS A 113 23.01 -16.89 -2.65
CA LYS A 113 23.99 -16.99 -1.56
C LYS A 113 24.04 -15.70 -0.71
N ALA A 114 22.91 -15.04 -0.56
CA ALA A 114 22.79 -13.79 0.18
C ALA A 114 22.84 -14.03 1.70
N SER A 115 23.46 -13.09 2.42
CA SER A 115 23.53 -13.13 3.89
C SER A 115 22.33 -12.40 4.50
N VAL A 116 21.86 -12.86 5.67
CA VAL A 116 20.85 -12.18 6.46
C VAL A 116 21.41 -11.80 7.82
N ILE A 117 21.21 -10.54 8.21
CA ILE A 117 21.49 -10.05 9.57
C ILE A 117 20.15 -9.71 10.22
N HIS A 118 19.77 -10.48 11.21
CA HIS A 118 18.52 -10.31 11.96
C HIS A 118 18.63 -9.22 13.02
N GLU A 119 18.98 -8.02 12.58
CA GLU A 119 19.13 -6.84 13.42
C GLU A 119 18.42 -5.65 12.77
N LYS A 120 17.79 -4.80 13.62
CA LYS A 120 17.11 -3.59 13.15
C LYS A 120 18.15 -2.51 12.83
N VAL A 121 18.19 -2.06 11.59
CA VAL A 121 19.02 -0.93 11.17
C VAL A 121 18.42 0.35 11.75
N THR A 122 19.25 1.16 12.41
CA THR A 122 18.88 2.43 13.05
C THR A 122 19.66 3.61 12.53
N GLN A 123 20.78 3.35 11.85
CA GLN A 123 21.66 4.41 11.31
C GLN A 123 22.16 4.01 9.91
N LEU A 124 22.21 4.98 9.03
CA LEU A 124 22.78 4.91 7.70
C LEU A 124 23.61 6.16 7.45
N ASN A 125 24.92 6.00 7.26
CA ASN A 125 25.84 7.11 7.07
C ASN A 125 26.52 7.02 5.71
N TYR A 126 26.51 8.11 4.97
CA TYR A 126 27.12 8.22 3.64
C TYR A 126 28.52 8.83 3.74
N GLU A 127 29.50 8.22 3.09
CA GLU A 127 30.87 8.73 2.93
C GLU A 127 31.03 9.28 1.50
N PRO A 128 30.98 10.62 1.30
CA PRO A 128 31.01 11.20 -0.05
C PRO A 128 32.26 10.88 -0.85
N ASP A 129 33.42 10.89 -0.19
CA ASP A 129 34.73 10.69 -0.85
C ASP A 129 34.86 9.26 -1.43
N SER A 130 34.34 8.27 -0.73
CA SER A 130 34.37 6.86 -1.15
C SER A 130 33.08 6.41 -1.85
N GLN A 131 32.02 7.21 -1.78
CA GLN A 131 30.65 6.90 -2.19
C GLN A 131 30.10 5.61 -1.54
N LYS A 132 30.53 5.32 -0.32
CA LYS A 132 30.14 4.11 0.45
C LYS A 132 29.22 4.44 1.60
N TRP A 133 28.57 3.41 2.09
CA TRP A 133 27.60 3.46 3.15
C TRP A 133 28.06 2.66 4.38
N ASN A 134 27.94 3.24 5.55
CA ASN A 134 28.12 2.56 6.84
C ASN A 134 26.76 2.37 7.50
N ILE A 135 26.55 1.18 8.06
CA ILE A 135 25.29 0.77 8.70
C ILE A 135 25.51 0.57 10.20
N GLY A 136 24.65 1.22 11.00
CA GLY A 136 24.48 0.95 12.42
C GLY A 136 23.17 0.25 12.68
N THR A 137 23.21 -0.79 13.49
CA THR A 137 22.02 -1.51 13.97
C THR A 137 21.70 -1.10 15.41
N SER A 138 20.63 -1.61 15.98
CA SER A 138 20.30 -1.46 17.40
C SER A 138 21.33 -2.14 18.33
N GLN A 139 22.22 -2.99 17.80
CA GLN A 139 23.16 -3.79 18.56
C GLN A 139 24.63 -3.37 18.35
N ARG A 140 25.00 -2.99 17.12
CA ARG A 140 26.40 -2.72 16.73
C ARG A 140 26.51 -1.91 15.43
N THR A 141 27.71 -1.42 15.17
CA THR A 141 28.10 -0.95 13.83
C THR A 141 28.55 -2.13 12.99
N ILE A 142 28.07 -2.22 11.75
CA ILE A 142 28.43 -3.29 10.81
C ILE A 142 29.81 -2.96 10.20
N PRO A 143 30.77 -3.90 10.24
CA PRO A 143 32.13 -3.67 9.72
C PRO A 143 32.18 -3.47 8.22
N THR A 144 31.24 -4.07 7.48
CA THR A 144 31.16 -4.01 6.03
C THR A 144 30.72 -2.62 5.58
N ARG A 145 31.44 -2.04 4.61
CA ARG A 145 31.01 -0.84 3.89
C ARG A 145 30.26 -1.25 2.63
N PHE A 146 29.11 -0.68 2.40
CA PHE A 146 28.25 -1.03 1.28
C PHE A 146 28.42 -0.05 0.13
N ASP A 147 28.41 -0.58 -1.08
CA ASP A 147 28.47 0.18 -2.34
C ASP A 147 27.07 0.63 -2.78
N GLU A 148 26.01 -0.08 -2.36
CA GLU A 148 24.65 0.18 -2.76
C GLU A 148 23.67 -0.19 -1.63
N VAL A 149 22.64 0.65 -1.44
CA VAL A 149 21.63 0.49 -0.40
C VAL A 149 20.23 0.60 -0.99
N HIS A 150 19.38 -0.39 -0.70
CA HIS A 150 17.97 -0.38 -0.98
C HIS A 150 17.15 -0.23 0.31
N LEU A 151 16.48 0.91 0.48
CA LEU A 151 15.52 1.14 1.56
C LEU A 151 14.18 0.53 1.20
N THR A 152 13.83 -0.53 1.89
CA THR A 152 12.62 -1.33 1.67
C THR A 152 11.84 -1.55 2.97
N CYS A 153 12.18 -0.79 4.03
CA CYS A 153 11.57 -0.84 5.34
C CYS A 153 10.22 -0.08 5.36
N GLY A 154 9.19 -0.70 4.83
CA GLY A 154 7.87 -0.13 4.59
C GLY A 154 6.99 0.16 5.81
N GLU A 155 7.53 0.17 7.02
CA GLU A 155 6.81 0.50 8.25
C GLU A 155 6.67 2.03 8.35
N LEU A 156 5.53 2.53 7.90
CA LEU A 156 5.20 3.96 7.94
C LEU A 156 4.44 4.31 9.22
N PRO A 157 4.49 5.57 9.68
CA PRO A 157 3.68 6.02 10.80
C PRO A 157 2.19 6.02 10.47
N VAL A 158 1.38 5.83 11.49
CA VAL A 158 -0.06 5.97 11.41
C VAL A 158 -0.43 7.43 11.65
N LEU A 159 -1.36 7.98 10.87
CA LEU A 159 -1.91 9.31 11.16
C LEU A 159 -2.80 9.24 12.40
N ASP A 160 -2.70 10.22 13.25
CA ASP A 160 -3.62 10.43 14.37
C ASP A 160 -4.42 11.73 14.13
N PRO A 161 -5.53 11.65 13.38
CA PRO A 161 -6.24 12.85 12.93
C PRO A 161 -6.92 13.63 14.06
N TYR A 162 -7.10 13.02 15.23
CA TYR A 162 -7.77 13.63 16.39
C TYR A 162 -6.87 13.75 17.62
N LEU A 163 -5.54 13.52 17.47
CA LEU A 163 -4.53 13.65 18.53
C LEU A 163 -4.85 12.82 19.79
N LEU A 164 -5.31 11.59 19.61
CA LEU A 164 -5.74 10.69 20.70
C LEU A 164 -4.62 9.79 21.22
N GLN A 165 -3.42 9.85 20.64
CA GLN A 165 -2.29 9.01 21.03
C GLN A 165 -1.92 9.20 22.52
N GLY A 166 -1.69 8.06 23.20
CA GLY A 166 -1.43 8.06 24.65
C GLY A 166 -2.68 7.78 25.50
N ASN A 167 -3.88 7.84 24.92
CA ASN A 167 -5.09 7.44 25.64
C ASN A 167 -5.20 5.90 25.66
N PRO A 168 -5.44 5.27 26.84
CA PRO A 168 -5.48 3.81 26.98
C PRO A 168 -6.60 3.13 26.18
N ASN A 169 -7.68 3.86 25.85
CA ASN A 169 -8.80 3.35 25.08
C ASN A 169 -8.72 3.71 23.59
N TYR A 170 -7.62 4.29 23.15
CA TYR A 170 -7.33 4.56 21.74
C TYR A 170 -6.39 3.51 21.17
N ILE A 171 -6.81 2.87 20.09
CA ILE A 171 -6.03 1.90 19.34
C ILE A 171 -5.55 2.56 18.05
N ALA A 172 -4.29 2.97 18.01
CA ALA A 172 -3.72 3.72 16.90
C ALA A 172 -3.59 2.91 15.62
N ASP A 173 -3.44 1.58 15.72
CA ASP A 173 -3.33 0.65 14.59
C ASP A 173 -4.13 -0.62 14.90
N PRO A 174 -5.09 -1.05 14.05
CA PRO A 174 -5.87 -2.25 14.29
C PRO A 174 -5.06 -3.54 14.11
N TYR A 175 -3.90 -3.50 13.44
CA TYR A 175 -3.13 -4.69 13.13
C TYR A 175 -2.02 -5.00 14.14
N PRO A 176 -1.83 -6.28 14.49
CA PRO A 176 -2.62 -7.44 14.04
C PRO A 176 -3.99 -7.50 14.73
N LEU A 177 -5.05 -7.76 13.96
CA LEU A 177 -6.45 -7.80 14.44
C LEU A 177 -6.67 -8.72 15.65
N LYS A 178 -5.90 -9.81 15.73
CA LYS A 178 -5.97 -10.75 16.87
C LYS A 178 -5.69 -10.11 18.23
N ASN A 179 -5.08 -8.93 18.26
CA ASN A 179 -4.77 -8.18 19.48
C ASN A 179 -5.90 -7.20 19.87
N LEU A 180 -6.88 -6.98 18.99
CA LEU A 180 -8.03 -6.14 19.32
C LEU A 180 -8.83 -6.72 20.49
N PRO A 181 -9.53 -5.88 21.29
CA PRO A 181 -10.26 -6.33 22.45
C PRO A 181 -11.35 -7.34 22.06
N LYS A 182 -11.24 -8.54 22.64
CA LYS A 182 -12.25 -9.60 22.55
C LYS A 182 -13.31 -9.32 23.61
N GLN A 183 -14.57 -9.15 23.25
CA GLN A 183 -15.69 -8.95 24.15
C GLN A 183 -15.64 -7.64 24.98
N PRO A 184 -15.68 -6.47 24.35
CA PRO A 184 -16.19 -5.30 25.07
C PRO A 184 -17.61 -5.60 25.59
N GLY A 185 -17.99 -5.02 26.73
CA GLY A 185 -19.28 -5.27 27.36
C GLY A 185 -20.46 -5.09 26.40
N LYS A 186 -21.57 -5.78 26.65
CA LYS A 186 -22.74 -5.87 25.76
C LYS A 186 -23.36 -4.51 25.36
N LYS A 187 -23.03 -3.44 26.07
CA LYS A 187 -23.52 -2.07 25.82
C LYS A 187 -22.42 -1.12 25.31
N ASP A 188 -21.22 -1.61 25.14
CA ASP A 188 -20.11 -0.79 24.69
C ASP A 188 -20.29 -0.42 23.22
N ARG A 189 -19.95 0.82 22.90
CA ARG A 189 -19.81 1.30 21.53
C ARG A 189 -18.35 1.44 21.20
N ILE A 190 -17.98 1.01 20.00
CA ILE A 190 -16.63 1.16 19.47
C ILE A 190 -16.69 2.04 18.23
N ALA A 191 -15.93 3.13 18.23
CA ALA A 191 -15.79 3.98 17.06
C ALA A 191 -14.60 3.51 16.21
N ILE A 192 -14.76 3.53 14.88
CA ILE A 192 -13.75 3.15 13.90
C ILE A 192 -13.55 4.35 12.98
N ILE A 193 -12.33 4.93 13.01
CA ILE A 193 -11.95 6.02 12.13
C ILE A 193 -11.51 5.43 10.78
N GLY A 194 -12.30 5.64 9.75
CA GLY A 194 -12.06 5.14 8.41
C GLY A 194 -13.20 4.26 7.88
N THR A 195 -13.31 4.23 6.55
CA THR A 195 -14.24 3.38 5.79
C THR A 195 -13.54 2.57 4.70
N GLY A 196 -12.19 2.59 4.69
CA GLY A 196 -11.37 1.82 3.77
C GLY A 196 -11.22 0.35 4.16
N LEU A 197 -10.36 -0.37 3.45
CA LEU A 197 -10.16 -1.82 3.64
C LEU A 197 -9.71 -2.20 5.06
N ALA A 198 -8.88 -1.37 5.72
CA ALA A 198 -8.47 -1.59 7.11
C ALA A 198 -9.66 -1.48 8.09
N ALA A 199 -10.56 -0.52 7.86
CA ALA A 199 -11.78 -0.39 8.64
C ALA A 199 -12.70 -1.59 8.43
N ILE A 200 -12.85 -2.09 7.21
CA ILE A 200 -13.63 -3.27 6.88
C ILE A 200 -13.09 -4.51 7.59
N ASP A 201 -11.78 -4.74 7.56
CA ASP A 201 -11.14 -5.85 8.28
C ASP A 201 -11.39 -5.75 9.79
N THR A 202 -11.29 -4.54 10.36
CA THR A 202 -11.57 -4.25 11.77
C THR A 202 -13.03 -4.55 12.12
N ILE A 203 -13.97 -4.08 11.30
CA ILE A 203 -15.41 -4.32 11.47
C ILE A 203 -15.72 -5.82 11.42
N LYS A 204 -15.22 -6.54 10.40
CA LYS A 204 -15.37 -8.00 10.27
C LYS A 204 -14.91 -8.73 11.51
N TRP A 205 -13.72 -8.35 12.01
CA TRP A 205 -13.15 -8.99 13.20
C TRP A 205 -14.01 -8.72 14.45
N LEU A 206 -14.42 -7.47 14.67
CA LEU A 206 -15.23 -7.07 15.82
C LEU A 206 -16.63 -7.71 15.78
N LEU A 207 -17.31 -7.76 14.64
CA LEU A 207 -18.59 -8.43 14.48
C LEU A 207 -18.53 -9.91 14.86
N LYS A 208 -17.39 -10.56 14.57
CA LYS A 208 -17.18 -11.98 14.91
C LYS A 208 -16.79 -12.21 16.38
N ASN A 209 -16.04 -11.28 16.98
CA ASN A 209 -15.35 -11.52 18.26
C ASN A 209 -15.88 -10.63 19.42
N SER A 210 -16.86 -9.75 19.16
CA SER A 210 -17.46 -8.88 20.17
C SER A 210 -18.97 -8.75 19.99
N GLN A 211 -19.65 -8.24 21.04
CA GLN A 211 -21.05 -7.89 21.00
C GLN A 211 -21.29 -6.37 20.96
N ALA A 212 -20.23 -5.58 20.78
CA ALA A 212 -20.29 -4.13 20.74
C ALA A 212 -21.07 -3.60 19.54
N ASP A 213 -21.70 -2.45 19.70
CA ASP A 213 -22.23 -1.66 18.61
C ASP A 213 -21.09 -0.87 17.96
N LEU A 214 -20.97 -0.94 16.64
CA LEU A 214 -19.87 -0.35 15.88
C LEU A 214 -20.32 0.95 15.21
N LEU A 215 -19.52 2.01 15.36
CA LEU A 215 -19.72 3.30 14.73
C LEU A 215 -18.57 3.58 13.79
N ALA A 216 -18.77 3.54 12.48
CA ALA A 216 -17.73 3.81 11.50
C ALA A 216 -17.95 5.17 10.82
N PHE A 217 -16.88 5.93 10.60
CA PHE A 217 -16.95 7.24 9.95
C PHE A 217 -15.65 7.61 9.25
N SER A 218 -15.77 8.44 8.23
CA SER A 218 -14.64 9.08 7.55
C SER A 218 -15.12 10.37 6.89
N PRO A 219 -14.22 11.32 6.57
CA PRO A 219 -14.62 12.54 5.84
C PRO A 219 -15.31 12.26 4.50
N SER A 220 -14.98 11.14 3.90
CA SER A 220 -15.53 10.78 2.58
C SER A 220 -16.77 9.91 2.64
N MET A 221 -17.07 9.29 3.76
CA MET A 221 -18.20 8.37 3.96
C MET A 221 -18.32 7.22 2.96
N THR A 222 -17.33 7.05 2.06
CA THR A 222 -17.36 6.04 1.01
C THR A 222 -16.60 4.78 1.41
N PHE A 223 -17.24 3.64 1.18
CA PHE A 223 -16.57 2.34 1.21
C PHE A 223 -16.00 1.99 -0.16
N PRO A 224 -14.96 1.13 -0.23
CA PRO A 224 -14.57 0.49 -1.47
C PRO A 224 -15.76 -0.21 -2.15
N THR A 225 -15.77 -0.26 -3.47
CA THR A 225 -16.77 -1.04 -4.21
C THR A 225 -16.59 -2.54 -3.95
N VAL A 226 -17.60 -3.34 -4.27
CA VAL A 226 -17.50 -4.80 -4.21
C VAL A 226 -16.76 -5.32 -5.44
N ARG A 227 -15.79 -6.22 -5.26
CA ARG A 227 -15.04 -6.81 -6.37
C ARG A 227 -15.91 -7.72 -7.21
N ILE A 228 -15.88 -7.52 -8.51
CA ILE A 228 -16.53 -8.40 -9.47
C ILE A 228 -15.48 -9.35 -10.04
N LEU A 229 -15.66 -10.64 -9.80
CA LEU A 229 -14.80 -11.70 -10.32
C LEU A 229 -15.30 -12.09 -11.72
N LYS A 230 -14.64 -11.57 -12.75
CA LYS A 230 -14.84 -11.92 -14.15
C LYS A 230 -13.49 -11.95 -14.87
N THR A 231 -13.38 -12.79 -15.88
CA THR A 231 -12.16 -12.99 -16.69
C THR A 231 -12.27 -12.37 -18.08
N GLU A 232 -13.30 -11.56 -18.34
CA GLU A 232 -13.49 -10.90 -19.63
C GLU A 232 -12.39 -9.86 -19.86
N THR A 233 -11.82 -9.85 -21.07
CA THR A 233 -10.89 -8.81 -21.51
C THR A 233 -11.66 -7.66 -22.16
N ILE A 234 -11.24 -6.44 -21.90
CA ILE A 234 -11.80 -5.24 -22.54
C ILE A 234 -10.89 -4.84 -23.70
N ASP A 235 -11.50 -4.61 -24.86
CA ASP A 235 -10.82 -4.06 -26.02
C ASP A 235 -10.85 -2.52 -25.91
N TRP A 236 -9.73 -1.94 -25.46
CA TRP A 236 -9.59 -0.50 -25.23
C TRP A 236 -9.55 0.26 -26.57
N GLN A 237 -10.41 1.24 -26.75
CA GLN A 237 -10.51 2.04 -27.98
C GLN A 237 -9.66 3.33 -27.91
N PHE A 238 -9.61 3.96 -26.76
CA PHE A 238 -8.92 5.25 -26.55
C PHE A 238 -7.72 5.14 -25.63
N LEU A 239 -7.81 4.36 -24.55
CA LEU A 239 -6.70 4.10 -23.64
C LEU A 239 -5.80 2.97 -24.17
N THR A 240 -5.27 3.14 -25.38
CA THR A 240 -4.42 2.19 -26.09
C THR A 240 -2.93 2.50 -25.92
N ASP A 241 -2.06 1.49 -26.09
CA ASP A 241 -0.61 1.70 -26.04
C ASP A 241 -0.13 2.74 -27.06
N THR A 242 -0.76 2.80 -28.24
CA THR A 242 -0.47 3.81 -29.26
C THR A 242 -0.75 5.23 -28.76
N ASN A 243 -1.88 5.45 -28.09
CA ASN A 243 -2.20 6.77 -27.55
C ASN A 243 -1.35 7.08 -26.31
N LYS A 244 -1.02 6.07 -25.49
CA LYS A 244 -0.06 6.22 -24.39
C LYS A 244 1.29 6.72 -24.91
N GLN A 245 1.81 6.09 -25.97
CA GLN A 245 3.09 6.48 -26.59
C GLN A 245 3.03 7.92 -27.13
N LYS A 246 1.95 8.32 -27.78
CA LYS A 246 1.77 9.71 -28.24
C LYS A 246 1.85 10.72 -27.10
N LEU A 247 1.23 10.44 -25.95
CA LEU A 247 1.33 11.31 -24.77
C LEU A 247 2.75 11.43 -24.22
N PHE A 248 3.57 10.36 -24.35
CA PHE A 248 4.98 10.42 -23.98
C PHE A 248 5.84 11.22 -24.96
N GLU A 249 5.45 11.29 -26.23
CA GLU A 249 6.16 12.01 -27.27
C GLU A 249 5.84 13.51 -27.28
N GLU A 250 4.81 13.95 -26.57
CA GLU A 250 4.49 15.37 -26.37
C GLU A 250 5.64 16.06 -25.62
N ASN A 251 6.02 17.26 -26.03
CA ASN A 251 7.10 18.04 -25.40
C ASN A 251 6.84 18.38 -23.92
N SER A 252 5.57 18.40 -23.51
CA SER A 252 5.14 18.54 -22.12
C SER A 252 3.86 17.74 -21.92
N PHE A 253 3.82 16.88 -20.91
CA PHE A 253 2.62 16.14 -20.55
C PHE A 253 1.49 17.11 -20.16
N ASN A 254 0.31 16.89 -20.73
CA ASN A 254 -0.90 17.63 -20.41
C ASN A 254 -1.96 16.67 -19.87
N PHE A 255 -2.33 16.83 -18.61
CA PHE A 255 -3.35 15.98 -17.98
C PHE A 255 -4.70 16.04 -18.71
N LYS A 256 -5.05 17.19 -19.31
CA LYS A 256 -6.30 17.33 -20.08
C LYS A 256 -6.37 16.37 -21.27
N SER A 257 -5.23 16.08 -21.91
CA SER A 257 -5.17 15.09 -22.99
C SER A 257 -5.49 13.68 -22.48
N LEU A 258 -4.91 13.28 -21.35
CA LEU A 258 -5.23 12.00 -20.70
C LEU A 258 -6.70 11.94 -20.25
N GLU A 259 -7.20 13.01 -19.64
CA GLU A 259 -8.60 13.12 -19.23
C GLU A 259 -9.57 12.92 -20.39
N ASN A 260 -9.28 13.53 -21.53
CA ASN A 260 -10.11 13.37 -22.74
C ASN A 260 -10.13 11.92 -23.23
N LEU A 261 -8.99 11.22 -23.22
CA LEU A 261 -8.93 9.80 -23.58
C LEU A 261 -9.74 8.95 -22.60
N PHE A 262 -9.61 9.22 -21.29
CA PHE A 262 -10.39 8.54 -20.25
C PHE A 262 -11.89 8.73 -20.41
N LEU A 263 -12.34 9.96 -20.66
CA LEU A 263 -13.76 10.26 -20.86
C LEU A 263 -14.31 9.66 -22.16
N SER A 264 -13.49 9.63 -23.22
CA SER A 264 -13.87 8.97 -24.47
C SER A 264 -14.00 7.45 -24.29
N GLU A 265 -13.09 6.84 -23.53
CA GLU A 265 -13.16 5.41 -23.19
C GLU A 265 -14.40 5.10 -22.35
N LEU A 266 -14.70 5.94 -21.35
CA LEU A 266 -15.90 5.81 -20.53
C LEU A 266 -17.17 5.80 -21.39
N GLN A 267 -17.26 6.70 -22.39
CA GLN A 267 -18.38 6.75 -23.33
C GLN A 267 -18.43 5.51 -24.24
N ALA A 268 -17.29 5.03 -24.73
CA ALA A 268 -17.20 3.80 -25.54
C ALA A 268 -17.68 2.56 -24.76
N LEU A 269 -17.48 2.54 -23.45
CA LEU A 269 -17.98 1.49 -22.54
C LEU A 269 -19.50 1.64 -22.24
N GLY A 270 -20.19 2.63 -22.80
CA GLY A 270 -21.62 2.83 -22.67
C GLY A 270 -22.08 3.72 -21.52
N PHE A 271 -21.18 4.43 -20.86
CA PHE A 271 -21.52 5.42 -19.83
C PHE A 271 -21.69 6.80 -20.45
N GLN A 272 -22.51 7.67 -19.84
CA GLN A 272 -22.77 9.02 -20.37
C GLN A 272 -21.58 9.96 -20.12
N ASN A 273 -21.35 10.32 -18.87
CA ASN A 273 -20.24 11.15 -18.42
C ASN A 273 -19.83 10.72 -16.99
N TRP A 274 -18.70 11.22 -16.51
CA TRP A 274 -18.14 10.80 -15.23
C TRP A 274 -19.02 11.15 -14.04
N GLU A 275 -19.56 12.36 -13.99
CA GLU A 275 -20.42 12.83 -12.88
C GLU A 275 -21.68 11.96 -12.75
N GLU A 276 -22.37 11.73 -13.86
CA GLU A 276 -23.57 10.89 -13.90
C GLU A 276 -23.23 9.42 -13.54
N THR A 277 -22.12 8.92 -14.03
CA THR A 277 -21.63 7.59 -13.70
C THR A 277 -21.35 7.43 -12.20
N CYS A 278 -20.70 8.41 -11.57
CA CYS A 278 -20.48 8.41 -10.12
C CYS A 278 -21.82 8.46 -9.38
N ARG A 279 -22.74 9.29 -9.79
CA ARG A 279 -24.06 9.41 -9.16
C ARG A 279 -24.88 8.13 -9.25
N GLN A 280 -24.81 7.40 -10.37
CA GLN A 280 -25.57 6.19 -10.59
C GLN A 280 -24.98 4.93 -9.92
N PHE A 281 -23.65 4.82 -9.84
CA PHE A 281 -22.99 3.57 -9.46
C PHE A 281 -22.11 3.68 -8.20
N LEU A 282 -21.79 4.90 -7.73
CA LEU A 282 -20.86 5.15 -6.63
C LEU A 282 -21.50 6.07 -5.59
N ALA A 283 -22.33 5.52 -4.70
CA ALA A 283 -22.91 6.27 -3.59
C ALA A 283 -22.05 6.15 -2.32
N GLU A 284 -22.28 7.04 -1.37
CA GLU A 284 -21.68 6.99 -0.02
C GLU A 284 -22.35 5.93 0.87
N GLY A 285 -21.62 5.48 1.87
CA GLY A 285 -22.12 4.55 2.89
C GLY A 285 -22.54 3.19 2.34
N ILE A 286 -23.49 2.58 3.04
CA ILE A 286 -24.05 1.27 2.69
C ILE A 286 -24.78 1.26 1.35
N PRO A 287 -25.50 2.33 0.95
CA PRO A 287 -26.08 2.40 -0.40
C PRO A 287 -25.07 2.15 -1.53
N GLY A 288 -23.84 2.65 -1.44
CA GLY A 288 -22.79 2.40 -2.43
C GLY A 288 -22.41 0.92 -2.53
N ILE A 289 -22.35 0.20 -1.41
CA ILE A 289 -22.13 -1.25 -1.40
C ILE A 289 -23.31 -1.96 -2.07
N SER A 290 -24.52 -1.56 -1.79
CA SER A 290 -25.74 -2.14 -2.39
C SER A 290 -25.79 -1.92 -3.91
N LEU A 291 -25.41 -0.73 -4.39
CA LEU A 291 -25.28 -0.45 -5.83
C LEU A 291 -24.23 -1.35 -6.50
N SER A 292 -23.10 -1.57 -5.84
CA SER A 292 -22.07 -2.50 -6.33
C SER A 292 -22.62 -3.90 -6.59
N LEU A 293 -23.48 -4.40 -5.71
CA LEU A 293 -24.12 -5.72 -5.84
C LEU A 293 -25.27 -5.73 -6.85
N ALA A 294 -25.94 -4.60 -7.05
CA ALA A 294 -27.08 -4.48 -7.97
C ALA A 294 -26.67 -4.35 -9.44
N PHE A 295 -25.49 -3.77 -9.72
CA PHE A 295 -25.01 -3.47 -11.07
C PHE A 295 -23.63 -4.09 -11.37
N PRO A 296 -23.46 -5.44 -11.23
CA PRO A 296 -22.16 -6.08 -11.35
C PRO A 296 -21.52 -5.93 -12.74
N ALA A 297 -22.32 -5.88 -13.81
CA ALA A 297 -21.78 -5.75 -15.16
C ALA A 297 -21.16 -4.37 -15.39
N GLN A 298 -21.86 -3.30 -14.98
CA GLN A 298 -21.37 -1.92 -15.09
C GLN A 298 -20.17 -1.71 -14.15
N LEU A 299 -20.26 -2.26 -12.94
CA LEU A 299 -19.18 -2.12 -11.97
C LEU A 299 -17.89 -2.83 -12.44
N PHE A 300 -18.01 -3.99 -13.09
CA PHE A 300 -16.87 -4.66 -13.71
C PHE A 300 -16.15 -3.73 -14.70
N LEU A 301 -16.87 -3.14 -15.65
CA LEU A 301 -16.29 -2.21 -16.63
C LEU A 301 -15.61 -1.01 -15.95
N LEU A 302 -16.25 -0.42 -14.93
CA LEU A 302 -15.68 0.71 -14.19
C LEU A 302 -14.43 0.32 -13.38
N GLN A 303 -14.40 -0.87 -12.79
CA GLN A 303 -13.21 -1.37 -12.07
C GLN A 303 -12.04 -1.63 -13.03
N GLN A 304 -12.30 -2.18 -14.22
CA GLN A 304 -11.28 -2.37 -15.25
C GLN A 304 -10.76 -1.02 -15.77
N LEU A 305 -11.66 -0.09 -16.08
CA LEU A 305 -11.30 1.25 -16.53
C LEU A 305 -10.46 2.00 -15.48
N ALA A 306 -10.86 1.95 -14.21
CA ALA A 306 -10.10 2.56 -13.11
C ALA A 306 -8.72 1.93 -12.95
N SER A 307 -8.61 0.59 -13.06
CA SER A 307 -7.35 -0.13 -12.97
C SER A 307 -6.42 0.27 -14.12
N HIS A 308 -6.94 0.29 -15.35
CA HIS A 308 -6.18 0.67 -16.53
C HIS A 308 -5.71 2.13 -16.48
N LEU A 309 -6.58 3.06 -16.05
CA LEU A 309 -6.19 4.46 -15.82
C LEU A 309 -5.07 4.58 -14.76
N VAL A 310 -5.17 3.83 -13.66
CA VAL A 310 -4.13 3.85 -12.61
C VAL A 310 -2.80 3.31 -13.12
N ASP A 311 -2.80 2.33 -14.03
CA ASP A 311 -1.58 1.85 -14.66
C ASP A 311 -0.91 2.92 -15.54
N TRP A 312 -1.71 3.72 -16.25
CA TRP A 312 -1.21 4.89 -16.97
C TRP A 312 -0.71 5.98 -16.01
N LEU A 313 -1.46 6.29 -14.97
CA LEU A 313 -1.07 7.29 -13.97
C LEU A 313 0.23 6.92 -13.25
N THR A 314 0.59 5.65 -13.13
CA THR A 314 1.89 5.25 -12.58
C THR A 314 3.05 5.89 -13.34
N ASP A 315 2.94 6.00 -14.65
CA ASP A 315 3.98 6.56 -15.52
C ASP A 315 3.85 8.09 -15.71
N PHE A 316 2.61 8.61 -15.73
CA PHE A 316 2.36 10.04 -15.98
C PHE A 316 2.32 10.90 -14.72
N TRP A 317 2.02 10.32 -13.55
CA TRP A 317 1.93 11.05 -12.29
C TRP A 317 3.16 11.93 -11.98
N PRO A 318 4.40 11.45 -12.18
CA PRO A 318 5.58 12.27 -11.95
C PRO A 318 5.71 13.46 -12.90
N GLN A 319 5.02 13.43 -14.06
CA GLN A 319 5.04 14.48 -15.06
C GLN A 319 3.92 15.52 -14.86
N MET A 320 2.90 15.17 -14.05
CA MET A 320 1.79 16.07 -13.74
C MET A 320 2.26 17.25 -12.88
N THR A 321 1.75 18.43 -13.18
CA THR A 321 1.92 19.61 -12.33
C THR A 321 1.18 19.39 -10.99
N LEU A 322 1.54 20.17 -9.96
CA LEU A 322 0.81 20.11 -8.69
C LEU A 322 -0.67 20.48 -8.85
N SER A 323 -0.98 21.43 -9.74
CA SER A 323 -2.37 21.81 -10.05
C SER A 323 -3.14 20.66 -10.72
N ASP A 324 -2.52 19.92 -11.66
CA ASP A 324 -3.15 18.77 -12.31
C ASP A 324 -3.41 17.64 -11.32
N ARG A 325 -2.44 17.36 -10.43
CA ARG A 325 -2.62 16.37 -9.37
C ARG A 325 -3.74 16.74 -8.42
N GLN A 326 -3.83 18.02 -8.05
CA GLN A 326 -4.91 18.52 -7.20
C GLN A 326 -6.26 18.39 -7.91
N TYR A 327 -6.37 18.84 -9.15
CA TYR A 327 -7.57 18.71 -9.97
C TYR A 327 -8.02 17.25 -10.11
N TYR A 328 -7.09 16.33 -10.41
CA TYR A 328 -7.38 14.91 -10.48
C TYR A 328 -7.91 14.36 -9.15
N LYS A 329 -7.27 14.70 -8.03
CA LYS A 329 -7.70 14.22 -6.71
C LYS A 329 -9.11 14.67 -6.36
N GLU A 330 -9.45 15.91 -6.67
CA GLU A 330 -10.75 16.50 -6.37
C GLU A 330 -11.87 15.91 -7.24
N ASN A 331 -11.61 15.66 -8.52
CA ASN A 331 -12.64 15.26 -9.48
C ASN A 331 -12.73 13.75 -9.74
N TYR A 332 -11.62 13.00 -9.55
CA TYR A 332 -11.53 11.59 -9.92
C TYR A 332 -10.99 10.70 -8.79
N GLY A 333 -10.06 11.22 -8.00
CA GLY A 333 -9.19 10.43 -7.14
C GLY A 333 -9.94 9.51 -6.18
N LYS A 334 -10.98 10.02 -5.50
CA LYS A 334 -11.79 9.25 -4.54
C LYS A 334 -12.50 8.06 -5.21
N ALA A 335 -13.19 8.31 -6.31
CA ALA A 335 -13.94 7.30 -7.04
C ALA A 335 -13.01 6.25 -7.68
N ILE A 336 -11.92 6.69 -8.30
CA ILE A 336 -10.92 5.79 -8.89
C ILE A 336 -10.27 4.90 -7.84
N ILE A 337 -9.91 5.42 -6.65
CA ILE A 337 -9.36 4.62 -5.55
C ILE A 337 -10.35 3.54 -5.12
N ASN A 338 -11.63 3.88 -4.96
CA ASN A 338 -12.66 2.94 -4.52
C ASN A 338 -12.95 1.85 -5.57
N LEU A 339 -12.93 2.19 -6.84
CA LEU A 339 -13.08 1.23 -7.95
C LEU A 339 -11.85 0.31 -8.06
N ARG A 340 -10.64 0.87 -7.89
CA ARG A 340 -9.37 0.15 -8.05
C ARG A 340 -9.06 -0.80 -6.90
N ASN A 341 -9.55 -0.49 -5.68
CA ASN A 341 -9.27 -1.26 -4.47
C ASN A 341 -10.58 -1.85 -3.89
N PRO A 342 -11.32 -2.66 -4.64
CA PRO A 342 -12.60 -3.20 -4.19
C PRO A 342 -12.43 -4.20 -3.04
N MET A 343 -13.50 -4.35 -2.22
CA MET A 343 -13.58 -5.36 -1.17
C MET A 343 -14.13 -6.69 -1.71
N PRO A 344 -13.85 -7.83 -1.05
CA PRO A 344 -14.53 -9.09 -1.31
C PRO A 344 -16.05 -8.98 -1.12
N GLU A 345 -16.83 -9.72 -1.92
CA GLU A 345 -18.31 -9.66 -1.88
C GLU A 345 -18.87 -10.03 -0.51
N GLU A 346 -18.32 -11.04 0.14
CA GLU A 346 -18.75 -11.46 1.48
C GLU A 346 -18.59 -10.33 2.51
N ALA A 347 -17.55 -9.51 2.38
CA ALA A 347 -17.36 -8.35 3.25
C ALA A 347 -18.47 -7.32 3.02
N GLY A 348 -18.81 -7.02 1.75
CA GLY A 348 -19.89 -6.10 1.43
C GLY A 348 -21.26 -6.57 1.99
N ARG A 349 -21.58 -7.84 1.79
CA ARG A 349 -22.82 -8.43 2.32
C ARG A 349 -22.86 -8.39 3.85
N LEU A 350 -21.76 -8.69 4.52
CA LEU A 350 -21.64 -8.63 5.98
C LEU A 350 -21.90 -7.20 6.51
N LEU A 351 -21.36 -6.16 5.85
CA LEU A 351 -21.59 -4.77 6.24
C LEU A 351 -23.06 -4.36 6.10
N ILE A 352 -23.73 -4.77 5.01
CA ILE A 352 -25.17 -4.54 4.79
C ILE A 352 -25.99 -5.22 5.90
N GLU A 353 -25.71 -6.49 6.17
CA GLU A 353 -26.41 -7.27 7.19
C GLU A 353 -26.21 -6.67 8.60
N ALA A 354 -24.96 -6.34 8.98
CA ALA A 354 -24.64 -5.76 10.26
C ALA A 354 -25.36 -4.41 10.47
N THR A 355 -25.51 -3.61 9.40
CA THR A 355 -26.26 -2.35 9.45
C THR A 355 -27.75 -2.59 9.61
N ALA A 356 -28.32 -3.54 8.88
CA ALA A 356 -29.74 -3.91 9.01
C ALA A 356 -30.07 -4.45 10.40
N GLN A 357 -29.13 -5.12 11.07
CA GLN A 357 -29.25 -5.63 12.44
C GLN A 357 -28.98 -4.56 13.51
N GLY A 358 -28.61 -3.32 13.14
CA GLY A 358 -28.26 -2.25 14.06
C GLY A 358 -26.90 -2.41 14.76
N ARG A 359 -26.07 -3.41 14.34
CA ARG A 359 -24.73 -3.68 14.89
C ARG A 359 -23.66 -2.77 14.32
N LEU A 360 -23.89 -2.19 13.15
CA LEU A 360 -23.01 -1.21 12.50
C LEU A 360 -23.82 0.03 12.14
N GLN A 361 -23.32 1.19 12.51
CA GLN A 361 -23.86 2.49 12.11
C GLN A 361 -22.76 3.30 11.41
N ILE A 362 -23.12 3.94 10.29
CA ILE A 362 -22.23 4.88 9.63
C ILE A 362 -22.57 6.28 10.11
N ILE A 363 -21.59 6.95 10.69
CA ILE A 363 -21.79 8.24 11.36
C ILE A 363 -21.25 9.36 10.49
N GLU A 364 -22.10 10.35 10.23
CA GLU A 364 -21.78 11.53 9.44
C GLU A 364 -21.27 12.67 10.31
N ALA A 365 -20.53 13.57 9.67
CA ALA A 365 -20.16 14.88 10.21
C ALA A 365 -19.45 14.86 11.57
N VAL A 366 -18.61 13.85 11.82
CA VAL A 366 -17.73 13.84 12.99
C VAL A 366 -16.63 14.88 12.78
N THR A 367 -16.59 15.89 13.65
CA THR A 367 -15.64 17.00 13.57
C THR A 367 -14.48 16.85 14.55
N ASP A 368 -14.74 16.26 15.73
CA ASP A 368 -13.71 16.08 16.76
C ASP A 368 -14.02 14.86 17.64
N ILE A 369 -13.01 14.40 18.38
CA ILE A 369 -13.10 13.33 19.36
C ILE A 369 -12.41 13.77 20.64
N GLU A 370 -13.18 13.91 21.71
CA GLU A 370 -12.67 14.31 23.01
C GLU A 370 -12.55 13.11 23.95
N ALA A 371 -11.48 13.06 24.75
CA ALA A 371 -11.37 12.08 25.82
C ALA A 371 -12.38 12.39 26.94
N GLY A 372 -13.22 11.41 27.29
CA GLY A 372 -14.19 11.48 28.38
C GLY A 372 -13.76 10.65 29.59
N ASN A 373 -14.58 10.67 30.66
CA ASN A 373 -14.27 9.94 31.89
C ASN A 373 -14.24 8.41 31.75
N TYR A 374 -14.94 7.86 30.75
CA TYR A 374 -15.10 6.42 30.53
C TYR A 374 -14.93 6.03 29.06
N GLY A 375 -14.11 6.75 28.30
CA GLY A 375 -13.88 6.54 26.87
C GLY A 375 -13.78 7.86 26.13
N PHE A 376 -14.58 8.04 25.09
CA PHE A 376 -14.53 9.22 24.20
C PHE A 376 -15.92 9.75 23.89
N VAL A 377 -15.97 11.02 23.53
CA VAL A 377 -17.16 11.71 23.01
C VAL A 377 -16.87 12.11 21.56
N LEU A 378 -17.63 11.58 20.62
CA LEU A 378 -17.60 12.01 19.23
C LEU A 378 -18.42 13.29 19.08
N LYS A 379 -17.75 14.38 18.69
CA LYS A 379 -18.39 15.66 18.36
C LYS A 379 -18.86 15.64 16.92
N ARG A 380 -20.04 16.18 16.67
CA ARG A 380 -20.64 16.18 15.33
C ARG A 380 -21.13 17.58 14.98
N GLU A 381 -20.97 17.94 13.72
CA GLU A 381 -21.53 19.18 13.19
C GLU A 381 -23.08 19.14 13.20
N VAL A 382 -23.63 17.96 12.92
CA VAL A 382 -25.09 17.72 12.88
C VAL A 382 -25.42 16.48 13.72
N GLY A 383 -26.42 16.59 14.59
CA GLY A 383 -26.89 15.52 15.46
C GLY A 383 -26.29 15.57 16.88
N GLU A 384 -26.66 14.59 17.71
CA GLU A 384 -26.21 14.51 19.10
C GLU A 384 -24.79 13.98 19.19
N GLU A 385 -24.06 14.36 20.24
CA GLU A 385 -22.77 13.79 20.60
C GLU A 385 -22.93 12.30 20.95
N LEU A 386 -21.96 11.49 20.59
CA LEU A 386 -21.98 10.06 20.82
C LEU A 386 -20.88 9.60 21.76
N ASN A 387 -21.25 8.94 22.86
CA ASN A 387 -20.28 8.33 23.76
C ASN A 387 -19.85 6.96 23.25
N VAL A 388 -18.55 6.69 23.26
CA VAL A 388 -17.94 5.41 22.88
C VAL A 388 -16.88 4.99 23.89
N ALA A 389 -16.76 3.69 24.14
CA ALA A 389 -15.78 3.15 25.07
C ALA A 389 -14.37 3.11 24.49
N THR A 390 -14.26 2.86 23.20
CA THR A 390 -12.99 2.65 22.48
C THR A 390 -13.03 3.33 21.13
N VAL A 391 -11.90 3.88 20.71
CA VAL A 391 -11.69 4.40 19.36
C VAL A 391 -10.58 3.61 18.70
N ILE A 392 -10.82 3.08 17.50
CA ILE A 392 -9.87 2.34 16.69
C ILE A 392 -9.59 3.14 15.42
N ASN A 393 -8.33 3.45 15.20
CA ASN A 393 -7.90 4.17 14.01
C ASN A 393 -7.56 3.19 12.88
N ALA A 394 -8.31 3.26 11.80
CA ALA A 394 -8.14 2.44 10.60
C ALA A 394 -7.89 3.31 9.34
N THR A 395 -7.25 4.48 9.50
CA THR A 395 -6.95 5.42 8.40
C THR A 395 -5.76 5.00 7.54
N GLY A 396 -4.97 4.01 8.00
CA GLY A 396 -3.80 3.49 7.29
C GLY A 396 -2.50 4.24 7.62
N TYR A 397 -1.46 3.95 6.83
CA TYR A 397 -0.09 4.38 7.07
C TYR A 397 0.32 5.45 6.07
N HIS A 398 0.89 6.54 6.56
CA HIS A 398 1.35 7.64 5.72
C HIS A 398 2.63 8.26 6.32
N LEU A 399 3.59 8.59 5.46
CA LEU A 399 4.76 9.38 5.85
C LEU A 399 4.60 10.79 5.28
N LYS A 400 4.41 11.76 6.18
CA LYS A 400 4.35 13.20 5.87
C LYS A 400 5.29 13.96 6.78
N GLU A 401 5.61 15.18 6.43
CA GLU A 401 6.48 16.04 7.26
C GLU A 401 5.93 16.19 8.69
N SER A 402 4.61 16.31 8.82
CA SER A 402 3.93 16.48 10.12
C SER A 402 4.07 15.27 11.06
N ASN A 403 4.32 14.05 10.56
CA ASN A 403 4.39 12.84 11.37
C ASN A 403 5.73 12.10 11.31
N VAL A 404 6.79 12.72 10.77
CA VAL A 404 8.17 12.15 10.74
C VAL A 404 8.62 11.68 12.12
N HIS A 405 8.27 12.43 13.17
CA HIS A 405 8.63 12.09 14.55
C HIS A 405 8.08 10.74 15.04
N GLN A 406 7.06 10.19 14.35
CA GLN A 406 6.48 8.87 14.61
C GLN A 406 7.07 7.77 13.71
N ALA A 407 7.87 8.15 12.70
CA ALA A 407 8.50 7.18 11.80
C ALA A 407 9.58 6.35 12.52
N ARG A 408 10.02 5.26 11.90
CA ARG A 408 11.17 4.47 12.38
C ARG A 408 12.40 5.36 12.61
N THR A 409 13.20 5.00 13.60
CA THR A 409 14.47 5.70 13.94
C THR A 409 15.37 5.89 12.71
N LEU A 410 15.50 4.88 11.85
CA LEU A 410 16.25 4.99 10.61
C LEU A 410 15.70 6.11 9.70
N ILE A 411 14.39 6.14 9.46
CA ILE A 411 13.76 7.14 8.59
C ILE A 411 13.91 8.54 9.16
N GLN A 412 13.72 8.71 10.47
CA GLN A 412 13.98 9.97 11.15
C GLN A 412 15.43 10.42 11.00
N GLN A 413 16.38 9.49 11.15
CA GLN A 413 17.82 9.79 11.06
C GLN A 413 18.20 10.22 9.63
N VAL A 414 17.79 9.48 8.59
CA VAL A 414 18.19 9.82 7.21
C VAL A 414 17.57 11.14 6.73
N ILE A 415 16.37 11.49 7.24
CA ILE A 415 15.73 12.80 6.97
C ILE A 415 16.50 13.91 7.70
N ARG A 416 16.75 13.76 9.00
CA ARG A 416 17.48 14.75 9.83
C ARG A 416 18.87 15.05 9.28
N ASP A 417 19.57 14.01 8.80
CA ASP A 417 20.94 14.14 8.31
C ASP A 417 20.99 14.60 6.83
N GLY A 418 19.84 14.87 6.23
CA GLY A 418 19.70 15.39 4.87
C GLY A 418 20.08 14.37 3.79
N LEU A 419 20.04 13.06 4.09
CA LEU A 419 20.27 12.01 3.10
C LEU A 419 19.04 11.79 2.21
N VAL A 420 17.85 12.02 2.73
CA VAL A 420 16.58 11.93 2.02
C VAL A 420 15.71 13.13 2.36
N GLN A 421 14.75 13.44 1.52
CA GLN A 421 13.69 14.42 1.80
C GLN A 421 12.32 13.82 1.60
N ILE A 422 11.32 14.41 2.24
CA ILE A 422 9.92 14.03 2.06
C ILE A 422 9.39 14.69 0.80
N ASP A 423 8.65 13.92 0.01
CA ASP A 423 7.90 14.44 -1.13
C ASP A 423 6.69 15.24 -0.64
N PRO A 424 6.30 16.35 -1.28
CA PRO A 424 5.11 17.12 -0.91
C PRO A 424 3.81 16.28 -0.85
N GLU A 425 3.72 15.23 -1.65
CA GLU A 425 2.60 14.27 -1.65
C GLU A 425 2.73 13.17 -0.58
N GLY A 426 3.83 13.15 0.16
CA GLY A 426 4.19 12.17 1.19
C GLY A 426 5.17 11.11 0.70
N GLY A 427 5.78 10.40 1.64
CA GLY A 427 6.86 9.46 1.35
C GLY A 427 8.18 10.15 1.03
N LEU A 428 9.15 9.39 0.56
CA LEU A 428 10.49 9.88 0.20
C LEU A 428 10.54 10.32 -1.26
N SER A 429 11.23 11.44 -1.53
CA SER A 429 11.47 11.93 -2.88
C SER A 429 12.49 11.05 -3.61
N ILE A 430 12.14 10.58 -4.78
CA ILE A 430 12.98 9.75 -5.65
C ILE A 430 12.91 10.19 -7.10
N LEU A 431 13.84 9.69 -7.91
CA LEU A 431 13.67 9.66 -9.36
C LEU A 431 12.73 8.49 -9.73
N PRO A 432 11.55 8.75 -10.31
CA PRO A 432 10.54 7.72 -10.57
C PRO A 432 11.02 6.58 -11.48
N GLN A 433 11.92 6.91 -12.44
CA GLN A 433 12.44 5.96 -13.43
C GLN A 433 13.44 4.97 -12.85
N THR A 434 14.13 5.35 -11.76
CA THR A 434 15.25 4.57 -11.22
C THR A 434 15.08 4.17 -9.76
N GLY A 435 14.19 4.83 -9.01
CA GLY A 435 14.06 4.65 -7.56
C GLY A 435 15.18 5.29 -6.74
N GLN A 436 16.11 6.02 -7.37
CA GLN A 436 17.21 6.70 -6.69
C GLN A 436 16.69 7.85 -5.84
N VAL A 437 17.18 7.94 -4.62
CA VAL A 437 16.74 8.95 -3.64
C VAL A 437 17.28 10.34 -4.01
N ILE A 438 16.45 11.35 -3.82
CA ILE A 438 16.82 12.76 -3.92
C ILE A 438 17.17 13.27 -2.51
N SER A 439 18.42 13.66 -2.34
CA SER A 439 18.95 14.23 -1.10
C SER A 439 18.99 15.75 -1.19
N PRO A 440 18.51 16.50 -0.18
CA PRO A 440 18.67 17.95 -0.14
C PRO A 440 20.13 18.37 0.00
N LYS A 441 21.01 17.49 0.51
CA LYS A 441 22.43 17.77 0.73
C LYS A 441 23.33 17.35 -0.42
N TYR A 442 23.00 16.25 -1.10
CA TYR A 442 23.89 15.62 -2.08
C TYR A 442 23.27 15.53 -3.49
N GLY A 443 22.04 16.01 -3.69
CA GLY A 443 21.32 15.81 -4.95
C GLY A 443 20.89 14.36 -5.15
N ILE A 444 21.00 13.84 -6.36
CA ILE A 444 20.63 12.45 -6.65
C ILE A 444 21.71 11.51 -6.12
N LEU A 445 21.38 10.71 -5.12
CA LEU A 445 22.27 9.68 -4.58
C LEU A 445 22.25 8.44 -5.48
N ALA A 446 23.30 8.28 -6.27
CA ALA A 446 23.38 7.22 -7.28
C ALA A 446 23.38 5.79 -6.71
N THR A 447 23.64 5.63 -5.42
CA THR A 447 23.81 4.36 -4.72
C THR A 447 22.80 4.14 -3.59
N LEU A 448 21.80 5.04 -3.45
CA LEU A 448 20.69 4.88 -2.49
C LEU A 448 19.37 4.83 -3.24
N TYR A 449 18.60 3.78 -2.97
CA TYR A 449 17.28 3.55 -3.58
C TYR A 449 16.22 3.41 -2.51
N ALA A 450 14.99 3.85 -2.80
CA ALA A 450 13.83 3.62 -1.93
C ALA A 450 12.68 2.97 -2.71
N HIS A 451 11.96 2.05 -2.05
CA HIS A 451 10.96 1.20 -2.69
C HIS A 451 9.68 1.07 -1.87
N GLY A 452 8.62 0.61 -2.53
CA GLY A 452 7.35 0.26 -1.90
C GLY A 452 6.62 1.46 -1.33
N SER A 453 6.01 1.29 -0.16
CA SER A 453 5.22 2.33 0.50
C SER A 453 6.01 3.59 0.89
N LEU A 454 7.33 3.48 0.99
CA LEU A 454 8.20 4.64 1.26
C LEU A 454 8.10 5.73 0.19
N VAL A 455 7.64 5.43 -1.01
CA VAL A 455 7.64 6.36 -2.16
C VAL A 455 6.24 6.62 -2.74
N ASN A 456 5.20 6.39 -1.95
CA ASN A 456 3.81 6.50 -2.39
C ASN A 456 3.40 7.90 -2.91
N GLY A 457 4.07 8.97 -2.52
CA GLY A 457 3.81 10.33 -3.04
C GLY A 457 4.30 10.51 -4.47
N VAL A 458 5.46 9.90 -4.81
CA VAL A 458 6.08 10.01 -6.13
C VAL A 458 5.48 9.00 -7.11
N ILE A 459 5.21 7.77 -6.64
CA ILE A 459 4.59 6.71 -7.46
C ILE A 459 3.13 6.54 -7.04
N TYR A 460 2.23 6.92 -7.93
CA TYR A 460 0.80 6.89 -7.65
C TYR A 460 0.29 5.48 -7.37
N GLN A 461 -0.38 5.30 -6.23
CA GLN A 461 -0.95 4.02 -5.79
C GLN A 461 0.05 2.84 -5.82
N ASN A 462 1.27 3.05 -5.33
CA ASN A 462 2.31 2.02 -5.24
C ASN A 462 2.06 1.04 -4.06
N ASN A 463 0.87 0.46 -4.02
CA ASN A 463 0.39 -0.45 -2.98
C ASN A 463 0.12 -1.88 -3.48
N SER A 464 0.37 -2.15 -4.76
CA SER A 464 0.25 -3.47 -5.37
C SER A 464 1.60 -4.19 -5.32
N THR A 465 1.59 -5.49 -5.00
CA THR A 465 2.79 -6.35 -5.06
C THR A 465 3.43 -6.31 -6.45
N ILE A 466 2.61 -6.34 -7.51
CA ILE A 466 3.07 -6.26 -8.91
C ILE A 466 3.81 -4.94 -9.18
N LYS A 467 3.23 -3.79 -8.81
CA LYS A 467 3.87 -2.48 -9.03
C LYS A 467 5.19 -2.34 -8.27
N ILE A 468 5.24 -2.85 -7.05
CA ILE A 468 6.47 -2.86 -6.24
C ILE A 468 7.56 -3.70 -6.92
N GLN A 469 7.22 -4.85 -7.50
CA GLN A 469 8.15 -5.71 -8.25
C GLN A 469 8.64 -5.02 -9.53
N GLN A 470 7.75 -4.45 -10.33
CA GLN A 470 8.10 -3.70 -11.54
C GLN A 470 9.03 -2.52 -11.24
N MET A 471 8.79 -1.82 -10.12
CA MET A 471 9.67 -0.75 -9.67
C MET A 471 11.06 -1.27 -9.29
N ALA A 472 11.14 -2.37 -8.54
CA ALA A 472 12.40 -3.00 -8.15
C ALA A 472 13.20 -3.46 -9.38
N GLU A 473 12.54 -4.08 -10.35
CA GLU A 473 13.15 -4.52 -11.60
C GLU A 473 13.72 -3.34 -12.42
N ARG A 474 12.95 -2.23 -12.53
CA ARG A 474 13.45 -1.00 -13.17
C ARG A 474 14.68 -0.45 -12.45
N ALA A 475 14.68 -0.41 -11.13
CA ALA A 475 15.80 0.08 -10.33
C ALA A 475 17.06 -0.78 -10.56
N ILE A 476 16.94 -2.10 -10.48
CA ILE A 476 18.04 -3.04 -10.70
C ILE A 476 18.51 -3.01 -12.17
N GLY A 477 17.60 -2.95 -13.15
CA GLY A 477 17.95 -2.84 -14.58
C GLY A 477 18.74 -1.58 -14.92
N ASN A 478 18.55 -0.48 -14.20
CA ASN A 478 19.36 0.74 -14.38
C ASN A 478 20.75 0.65 -13.78
N VAL A 479 20.95 -0.16 -12.74
CA VAL A 479 22.27 -0.44 -12.16
C VAL A 479 23.20 -1.11 -13.17
N ILE A 480 22.65 -1.92 -14.09
CA ILE A 480 23.40 -2.64 -15.12
C ILE A 480 23.84 -1.71 -16.25
N LYS A 481 23.04 -0.70 -16.59
CA LYS A 481 23.30 0.20 -17.73
C LYS A 481 24.40 1.25 -17.48
N LYS A 482 24.85 1.41 -16.23
CA LYS A 482 26.01 2.25 -15.91
C LYS A 482 27.26 1.36 -15.84
N PRO A 483 28.17 1.40 -16.84
CA PRO A 483 29.49 0.81 -16.66
C PRO A 483 30.15 1.53 -15.49
N THR A 484 30.68 0.75 -14.55
CA THR A 484 31.60 1.24 -13.52
C THR A 484 32.74 1.94 -14.26
N ILE A 485 32.77 3.29 -14.20
CA ILE A 485 33.94 4.08 -14.63
C ILE A 485 35.05 3.87 -13.60
#